data_41628f458b58fbc4da03a927548662d8
#
_entry.id   41628f458b58fbc4da03a927548662d8
#
_cell.length_a   1.000
_cell.length_b   1.000
_cell.length_c   1.000
_cell.angle_alpha   90.00
_cell.angle_beta   90.00
_cell.angle_gamma   90.00
#
_symmetry.space_group_name_H-M   'P 1'
#
loop_
_entity.id
_entity.type
_entity.pdbx_description
1 polymer ?
#
loop_
_entity_poly.entity_id
_entity_poly.type
_entity_poly.pdbx_seq_one_letter_code
_entity_poly.pdbx_strand_id
1 'polypeptide(L)'
;MVRVKVTMKFKNEPAKRTPVLLYLDRDPDHPVEVATDREGIATFDMPPASGKVVIGNAIRYHGPLTGDIEVSLWSLTEGDSVYDHGTPDGSSGGNTAYPGMKTRSLQINGKEVLTDSEGYLVNLDDWSEAFVRAEAEYEGLELNDEHWEIVRFLRDYYEQHGVQANVRDIIKHYRVAWGPERGNNHYLHDIFPRGGPQKQGNRLAGLLRVKGEH
;
A
#
# COMPACT_ATOMS: atom_id res chain seq x y z
N MET A 1 -17.09 -5.72 -24.71
CA MET A 1 -17.48 -5.29 -23.36
C MET A 1 -16.32 -5.60 -22.43
N VAL A 2 -15.90 -4.63 -21.62
CA VAL A 2 -14.82 -4.74 -20.63
C VAL A 2 -15.43 -4.48 -19.26
N ARG A 3 -15.11 -5.30 -18.27
CA ARG A 3 -15.59 -5.16 -16.89
C ARG A 3 -14.40 -5.00 -15.96
N VAL A 4 -14.39 -3.95 -15.19
CA VAL A 4 -13.35 -3.70 -14.18
C VAL A 4 -13.96 -3.89 -12.80
N LYS A 5 -13.54 -4.93 -12.10
CA LYS A 5 -13.95 -5.20 -10.72
C LYS A 5 -12.94 -4.58 -9.77
N VAL A 6 -13.41 -3.71 -8.91
CA VAL A 6 -12.60 -2.97 -7.94
C VAL A 6 -12.96 -3.41 -6.52
N THR A 7 -11.97 -3.87 -5.77
CA THR A 7 -12.13 -4.33 -4.39
C THR A 7 -11.20 -3.57 -3.44
N MET A 8 -11.66 -3.37 -2.20
CA MET A 8 -10.83 -2.84 -1.12
C MET A 8 -10.03 -3.98 -0.49
N LYS A 9 -8.72 -3.95 -0.58
CA LYS A 9 -7.82 -5.05 -0.20
C LYS A 9 -7.92 -5.40 1.29
N PHE A 10 -8.00 -4.41 2.17
CA PHE A 10 -8.03 -4.63 3.63
C PHE A 10 -9.34 -5.21 4.15
N LYS A 11 -10.47 -5.08 3.44
CA LYS A 11 -11.78 -5.62 3.83
C LYS A 11 -12.32 -6.66 2.86
N ASN A 12 -11.68 -6.82 1.72
CA ASN A 12 -12.18 -7.60 0.59
C ASN A 12 -13.61 -7.21 0.18
N GLU A 13 -13.96 -5.93 0.38
CA GLU A 13 -15.27 -5.37 0.05
C GLU A 13 -15.25 -4.72 -1.34
N PRO A 14 -16.37 -4.69 -2.06
CA PRO A 14 -16.44 -3.99 -3.34
C PRO A 14 -16.29 -2.48 -3.15
N ALA A 15 -15.44 -1.85 -3.94
CA ALA A 15 -15.32 -0.39 -4.00
C ALA A 15 -16.51 0.18 -4.79
N LYS A 16 -17.52 0.71 -4.09
CA LYS A 16 -18.79 1.18 -4.67
C LYS A 16 -18.69 2.63 -5.11
N ARG A 17 -19.35 2.98 -6.22
CA ARG A 17 -19.42 4.34 -6.77
C ARG A 17 -18.04 4.98 -6.97
N THR A 18 -17.04 4.15 -7.26
CA THR A 18 -15.67 4.59 -7.49
C THR A 18 -15.49 4.89 -8.97
N PRO A 19 -15.06 6.11 -9.36
CA PRO A 19 -14.76 6.43 -10.74
C PRO A 19 -13.61 5.57 -11.26
N VAL A 20 -13.82 4.92 -12.38
CA VAL A 20 -12.83 4.14 -13.12
C VAL A 20 -12.66 4.77 -14.49
N LEU A 21 -11.43 5.17 -14.82
CA LEU A 21 -11.09 5.75 -16.12
C LEU A 21 -10.31 4.72 -16.94
N LEU A 22 -10.72 4.53 -18.19
CA LEU A 22 -9.95 3.79 -19.18
C LEU A 22 -9.27 4.75 -20.14
N TYR A 23 -7.96 4.69 -20.20
CA TYR A 23 -7.14 5.38 -21.19
C TYR A 23 -6.72 4.37 -22.26
N LEU A 24 -7.16 4.59 -23.50
CA LEU A 24 -6.78 3.73 -24.61
C LEU A 24 -5.43 4.15 -25.18
N ASP A 25 -4.57 3.19 -25.50
CA ASP A 25 -3.25 3.50 -26.09
C ASP A 25 -3.37 4.24 -27.43
N ARG A 26 -4.45 4.01 -28.16
CA ARG A 26 -4.76 4.69 -29.43
C ARG A 26 -5.33 6.10 -29.27
N ASP A 27 -5.85 6.45 -28.08
CA ASP A 27 -6.46 7.74 -27.76
C ASP A 27 -6.23 8.06 -26.27
N PRO A 28 -4.99 8.42 -25.88
CA PRO A 28 -4.61 8.61 -24.48
C PRO A 28 -5.16 9.91 -23.87
N ASP A 29 -5.64 10.83 -24.69
CA ASP A 29 -6.10 12.17 -24.24
C ASP A 29 -7.59 12.18 -23.88
N HIS A 30 -8.35 11.14 -24.28
CA HIS A 30 -9.81 11.09 -24.06
C HIS A 30 -10.19 9.80 -23.30
N PRO A 31 -10.05 9.80 -21.96
CA PRO A 31 -10.43 8.66 -21.15
C PRO A 31 -11.95 8.45 -21.13
N VAL A 32 -12.36 7.19 -21.04
CA VAL A 32 -13.76 6.82 -20.80
C VAL A 32 -13.93 6.57 -19.30
N GLU A 33 -14.85 7.30 -18.66
CA GLU A 33 -15.13 7.17 -17.24
C GLU A 33 -16.46 6.43 -16.99
N VAL A 34 -16.42 5.45 -16.07
CA VAL A 34 -17.61 4.76 -15.55
C VAL A 34 -17.41 4.54 -14.05
N ALA A 35 -18.43 4.85 -13.24
CA ALA A 35 -18.41 4.54 -11.82
C ALA A 35 -18.78 3.08 -11.56
N THR A 36 -18.16 2.45 -10.58
CA THR A 36 -18.50 1.10 -10.14
C THR A 36 -19.92 1.04 -9.53
N ASP A 37 -20.56 -0.06 -9.73
CA ASP A 37 -21.87 -0.40 -9.14
C ASP A 37 -21.77 -0.85 -7.67
N ARG A 38 -22.83 -1.49 -7.15
CA ARG A 38 -22.88 -1.99 -5.76
C ARG A 38 -21.99 -3.19 -5.52
N GLU A 39 -21.66 -3.93 -6.57
CA GLU A 39 -20.77 -5.09 -6.61
C GLU A 39 -19.30 -4.67 -6.85
N GLY A 40 -19.04 -3.36 -7.02
CA GLY A 40 -17.71 -2.83 -7.31
C GLY A 40 -17.28 -3.00 -8.76
N ILE A 41 -18.22 -3.14 -9.70
CA ILE A 41 -17.95 -3.40 -11.11
C ILE A 41 -18.26 -2.15 -11.95
N ALA A 42 -17.26 -1.68 -12.71
CA ALA A 42 -17.44 -0.71 -13.77
C ALA A 42 -17.51 -1.45 -15.13
N THR A 43 -18.59 -1.24 -15.90
CA THR A 43 -18.80 -1.91 -17.18
C THR A 43 -18.68 -0.92 -18.33
N PHE A 44 -17.78 -1.23 -19.27
CA PHE A 44 -17.50 -0.42 -20.44
C PHE A 44 -17.98 -1.16 -21.71
N ASP A 45 -18.91 -0.53 -22.42
CA ASP A 45 -19.39 -1.07 -23.70
C ASP A 45 -18.46 -0.64 -24.84
N MET A 46 -17.39 -1.37 -24.99
CA MET A 46 -16.36 -1.11 -25.99
C MET A 46 -15.76 -2.42 -26.51
N PRO A 47 -15.24 -2.42 -27.76
CA PRO A 47 -14.48 -3.57 -28.25
C PRO A 47 -13.18 -3.76 -27.50
N PRO A 48 -12.56 -4.96 -27.55
CA PRO A 48 -11.24 -5.19 -27.00
C PRO A 48 -10.23 -4.16 -27.51
N ALA A 49 -9.40 -3.64 -26.59
CA ALA A 49 -8.39 -2.65 -26.86
C ALA A 49 -7.14 -2.91 -26.00
N SER A 50 -6.13 -2.07 -26.12
CA SER A 50 -5.01 -1.98 -25.17
C SER A 50 -5.04 -0.61 -24.51
N GLY A 51 -4.63 -0.55 -23.22
CA GLY A 51 -4.66 0.70 -22.49
C GLY A 51 -4.48 0.55 -21.00
N LYS A 52 -4.90 1.58 -20.27
CA LYS A 52 -4.69 1.70 -18.82
C LYS A 52 -6.02 1.85 -18.10
N VAL A 53 -6.12 1.23 -16.93
CA VAL A 53 -7.18 1.48 -15.95
C VAL A 53 -6.61 2.42 -14.88
N VAL A 54 -7.27 3.56 -14.70
CA VAL A 54 -6.88 4.57 -13.70
C VAL A 54 -8.00 4.72 -12.69
N ILE A 55 -7.65 4.69 -11.40
CA ILE A 55 -8.58 4.92 -10.29
C ILE A 55 -7.88 5.83 -9.27
N GLY A 56 -8.53 6.93 -8.91
CA GLY A 56 -7.92 7.98 -8.08
C GLY A 56 -6.65 8.44 -8.74
N ASN A 57 -6.27 9.08 -9.52
CA ASN A 57 -5.03 9.55 -10.19
C ASN A 57 -3.89 8.52 -10.39
N ALA A 58 -4.13 7.22 -10.10
CA ALA A 58 -3.11 6.18 -10.23
C ALA A 58 -3.49 5.13 -11.28
N ILE A 59 -2.48 4.68 -12.05
CA ILE A 59 -2.63 3.55 -12.96
C ILE A 59 -2.70 2.28 -12.13
N ARG A 60 -3.83 1.55 -12.22
CA ARG A 60 -4.07 0.31 -11.49
C ARG A 60 -3.89 -0.94 -12.36
N TYR A 61 -3.93 -0.77 -13.65
CA TYR A 61 -3.70 -1.83 -14.62
C TYR A 61 -3.22 -1.22 -15.94
N HIS A 62 -2.34 -1.91 -16.64
CA HIS A 62 -1.93 -1.56 -18.00
C HIS A 62 -1.78 -2.84 -18.83
N GLY A 63 -2.47 -2.92 -19.92
CA GLY A 63 -2.45 -4.10 -20.80
C GLY A 63 -3.71 -4.26 -21.64
N PRO A 64 -4.03 -5.50 -22.05
CA PRO A 64 -5.23 -5.79 -22.82
C PRO A 64 -6.50 -5.46 -22.04
N LEU A 65 -7.32 -4.54 -22.55
CA LEU A 65 -8.63 -4.21 -22.03
C LEU A 65 -9.68 -5.11 -22.68
N THR A 66 -9.88 -6.29 -22.09
CA THR A 66 -10.82 -7.29 -22.57
C THR A 66 -11.34 -8.16 -21.42
N GLY A 67 -12.61 -8.55 -21.49
CA GLY A 67 -13.24 -9.40 -20.47
C GLY A 67 -13.28 -8.77 -19.09
N ASP A 68 -12.95 -9.57 -18.09
CA ASP A 68 -12.95 -9.16 -16.67
C ASP A 68 -11.53 -8.80 -16.22
N ILE A 69 -11.37 -7.61 -15.67
CA ILE A 69 -10.12 -7.09 -15.10
C ILE A 69 -10.37 -6.90 -13.61
N GLU A 70 -9.54 -7.46 -12.75
CA GLU A 70 -9.63 -7.27 -11.30
C GLU A 70 -8.57 -6.31 -10.82
N VAL A 71 -8.97 -5.33 -9.99
CA VAL A 71 -8.11 -4.32 -9.39
C VAL A 71 -8.39 -4.26 -7.89
N SER A 72 -7.35 -4.28 -7.08
CA SER A 72 -7.45 -4.11 -5.63
C SER A 72 -6.88 -2.77 -5.20
N LEU A 73 -7.60 -2.06 -4.33
CA LEU A 73 -7.18 -0.79 -3.75
C LEU A 73 -6.88 -0.95 -2.27
N TRP A 74 -5.81 -0.35 -1.79
CA TRP A 74 -5.50 -0.25 -0.36
C TRP A 74 -6.41 0.76 0.33
N SER A 75 -6.70 1.87 -0.34
CA SER A 75 -7.60 2.93 0.13
C SER A 75 -8.26 3.62 -1.06
N LEU A 76 -9.46 4.19 -0.87
CA LEU A 76 -10.10 5.04 -1.88
C LEU A 76 -9.39 6.39 -2.07
N THR A 77 -8.59 6.80 -1.08
CA THR A 77 -7.78 8.03 -1.12
C THR A 77 -6.36 7.81 -1.59
N GLU A 78 -6.03 6.61 -2.04
CA GLU A 78 -4.70 6.26 -2.54
C GLU A 78 -4.24 7.17 -3.68
N GLY A 79 -5.16 7.55 -4.58
CA GLY A 79 -4.89 8.45 -5.68
C GLY A 79 -4.67 9.91 -5.27
N ASP A 80 -5.07 10.29 -4.05
CA ASP A 80 -4.81 11.62 -3.47
C ASP A 80 -3.43 11.67 -2.78
N SER A 81 -2.74 10.54 -2.67
CA SER A 81 -1.39 10.47 -2.14
C SER A 81 -0.41 11.13 -3.11
N VAL A 82 0.43 12.03 -2.59
CA VAL A 82 1.53 12.66 -3.35
C VAL A 82 2.48 11.63 -3.97
N TYR A 83 2.41 10.38 -3.50
CA TYR A 83 3.27 9.26 -3.87
C TYR A 83 2.61 8.28 -4.84
N ASP A 84 1.32 8.46 -5.17
CA ASP A 84 0.60 7.53 -6.02
C ASP A 84 0.60 8.00 -7.49
N HIS A 85 1.68 7.72 -8.18
CA HIS A 85 1.86 8.03 -9.60
C HIS A 85 1.76 6.80 -10.52
N GLY A 86 1.21 5.69 -10.05
CA GLY A 86 1.05 4.47 -10.84
C GLY A 86 2.33 3.98 -11.49
N THR A 87 2.53 2.69 -11.59
CA THR A 87 3.68 2.17 -12.32
C THR A 87 3.42 2.11 -13.82
N PRO A 88 4.44 2.39 -14.63
CA PRO A 88 4.39 2.18 -16.07
C PRO A 88 4.17 0.70 -16.47
N ASP A 89 4.41 -0.24 -15.55
CA ASP A 89 4.33 -1.69 -15.80
C ASP A 89 2.96 -2.31 -15.50
N GLY A 90 1.97 -1.50 -15.05
CA GLY A 90 0.61 -1.97 -14.81
C GLY A 90 0.43 -2.77 -13.53
N SER A 91 1.34 -2.71 -12.56
CA SER A 91 1.11 -3.32 -11.26
C SER A 91 -0.07 -2.62 -10.57
N SER A 92 -1.03 -3.42 -10.13
CA SER A 92 -2.25 -2.94 -9.48
C SER A 92 -1.98 -2.54 -8.03
N GLY A 93 -2.37 -1.34 -7.65
CA GLY A 93 -2.50 -0.86 -6.28
C GLY A 93 -1.29 -1.01 -5.36
N GLY A 94 -1.08 -0.07 -4.48
CA GLY A 94 0.00 -0.13 -3.51
C GLY A 94 1.36 0.40 -3.98
N ASN A 95 1.46 0.88 -5.21
CA ASN A 95 2.69 1.52 -5.69
C ASN A 95 2.73 2.98 -5.26
N THR A 96 3.80 3.37 -4.57
CA THR A 96 4.02 4.72 -4.05
C THR A 96 5.04 5.52 -4.87
N ALA A 97 5.51 5.00 -6.00
CA ALA A 97 6.52 5.64 -6.83
C ALA A 97 6.02 6.96 -7.43
N TYR A 98 6.89 7.95 -7.48
CA TYR A 98 6.67 9.23 -8.15
C TYR A 98 7.89 9.63 -8.99
N PRO A 99 7.72 10.47 -10.02
CA PRO A 99 8.83 10.89 -10.87
C PRO A 99 9.98 11.54 -10.07
N GLY A 100 11.21 11.03 -10.26
CA GLY A 100 12.39 11.53 -9.55
C GLY A 100 12.57 11.02 -8.13
N MET A 101 11.74 10.07 -7.68
CA MET A 101 11.90 9.40 -6.39
C MET A 101 13.26 8.71 -6.31
N LYS A 102 14.00 8.97 -5.24
CA LYS A 102 15.22 8.22 -4.95
C LYS A 102 14.84 6.88 -4.33
N THR A 103 15.17 5.81 -5.01
CA THR A 103 14.90 4.45 -4.58
C THR A 103 16.18 3.73 -4.17
N ARG A 104 16.01 2.74 -3.32
CA ARG A 104 17.03 1.75 -2.93
C ARG A 104 16.51 0.36 -3.28
N SER A 105 17.36 -0.46 -3.82
CA SER A 105 17.05 -1.85 -4.18
C SER A 105 17.54 -2.82 -3.12
N LEU A 106 16.69 -3.77 -2.75
CA LEU A 106 17.00 -4.92 -1.91
C LEU A 106 16.81 -6.19 -2.73
N GLN A 107 17.76 -7.14 -2.62
CA GLN A 107 17.63 -8.45 -3.23
C GLN A 107 17.05 -9.44 -2.21
N ILE A 108 15.79 -9.84 -2.42
CA ILE A 108 15.06 -10.69 -1.49
C ILE A 108 14.59 -11.94 -2.23
N ASN A 109 15.11 -13.10 -1.86
CA ASN A 109 14.78 -14.39 -2.48
C ASN A 109 14.88 -14.38 -4.02
N GLY A 110 15.89 -13.68 -4.56
CA GLY A 110 16.09 -13.57 -6.02
C GLY A 110 15.18 -12.57 -6.73
N LYS A 111 14.35 -11.84 -5.98
CA LYS A 111 13.53 -10.74 -6.49
C LYS A 111 14.11 -9.41 -6.04
N GLU A 112 14.13 -8.44 -6.95
CA GLU A 112 14.42 -7.06 -6.61
C GLU A 112 13.20 -6.41 -5.95
N VAL A 113 13.38 -5.87 -4.74
CA VAL A 113 12.37 -5.12 -3.98
C VAL A 113 12.85 -3.70 -3.82
N LEU A 114 12.04 -2.73 -4.23
CA LEU A 114 12.37 -1.31 -4.16
C LEU A 114 11.79 -0.67 -2.91
N THR A 115 12.62 0.14 -2.26
CA THR A 115 12.21 1.06 -1.20
C THR A 115 12.52 2.50 -1.60
N ASP A 116 11.88 3.47 -0.94
CA ASP A 116 12.33 4.85 -1.00
C ASP A 116 13.64 5.05 -0.21
N SER A 117 14.13 6.28 -0.17
CA SER A 117 15.37 6.64 0.55
C SER A 117 15.30 6.43 2.06
N GLU A 118 14.10 6.32 2.64
CA GLU A 118 13.89 6.06 4.05
C GLU A 118 13.51 4.60 4.37
N GLY A 119 13.42 3.74 3.35
CA GLY A 119 13.15 2.32 3.52
C GLY A 119 11.68 1.91 3.42
N TYR A 120 10.78 2.82 3.09
CA TYR A 120 9.39 2.45 2.81
C TYR A 120 9.26 1.75 1.47
N LEU A 121 8.48 0.67 1.41
CA LEU A 121 8.23 -0.05 0.17
C LEU A 121 7.65 0.85 -0.91
N VAL A 122 8.18 0.76 -2.11
CA VAL A 122 7.62 1.42 -3.30
C VAL A 122 6.35 0.68 -3.74
N ASN A 123 6.37 -0.64 -3.71
CA ASN A 123 5.19 -1.46 -3.94
C ASN A 123 4.85 -2.22 -2.65
N LEU A 124 3.70 -1.90 -2.04
CA LEU A 124 3.28 -2.51 -0.78
C LEU A 124 3.03 -4.02 -0.89
N ASP A 125 2.77 -4.53 -2.09
CA ASP A 125 2.61 -5.96 -2.35
C ASP A 125 3.92 -6.76 -2.24
N ASP A 126 5.07 -6.08 -2.25
CA ASP A 126 6.39 -6.71 -2.06
C ASP A 126 6.72 -7.01 -0.60
N TRP A 127 5.82 -6.68 0.32
CA TRP A 127 6.05 -7.00 1.71
C TRP A 127 6.14 -8.50 1.97
N SER A 128 7.13 -8.87 2.75
CA SER A 128 7.34 -10.24 3.22
C SER A 128 8.14 -10.21 4.52
N GLU A 129 8.13 -11.30 5.28
CA GLU A 129 9.02 -11.42 6.45
C GLU A 129 10.50 -11.32 6.06
N ALA A 130 10.86 -11.74 4.84
CA ALA A 130 12.22 -11.59 4.32
C ALA A 130 12.57 -10.11 4.08
N PHE A 131 11.62 -9.30 3.61
CA PHE A 131 11.78 -7.85 3.53
C PHE A 131 12.02 -7.23 4.91
N VAL A 132 11.22 -7.60 5.91
CA VAL A 132 11.36 -7.09 7.29
C VAL A 132 12.77 -7.37 7.83
N ARG A 133 13.29 -8.59 7.63
CA ARG A 133 14.64 -8.97 8.06
C ARG A 133 15.73 -8.18 7.33
N ALA A 134 15.62 -8.05 6.01
CA ALA A 134 16.58 -7.32 5.20
C ALA A 134 16.59 -5.81 5.53
N GLU A 135 15.43 -5.20 5.75
CA GLU A 135 15.33 -3.80 6.11
C GLU A 135 15.83 -3.55 7.53
N ALA A 136 15.47 -4.42 8.49
CA ALA A 136 15.98 -4.34 9.87
C ALA A 136 17.52 -4.48 9.92
N GLU A 137 18.09 -5.43 9.16
CA GLU A 137 19.55 -5.59 9.04
C GLU A 137 20.19 -4.32 8.47
N TYR A 138 19.64 -3.74 7.42
CA TYR A 138 20.11 -2.49 6.85
C TYR A 138 20.07 -1.34 7.85
N GLU A 139 19.05 -1.29 8.70
CA GLU A 139 18.92 -0.29 9.75
C GLU A 139 19.79 -0.57 10.98
N GLY A 140 20.39 -1.75 11.08
CA GLY A 140 21.13 -2.19 12.26
C GLY A 140 20.21 -2.54 13.44
N LEU A 141 18.98 -2.94 13.17
CA LEU A 141 17.99 -3.36 14.15
C LEU A 141 18.03 -4.89 14.32
N GLU A 142 18.33 -5.36 15.50
CA GLU A 142 18.25 -6.77 15.86
C GLU A 142 16.79 -7.12 16.21
N LEU A 143 16.13 -7.89 15.34
CA LEU A 143 14.73 -8.26 15.53
C LEU A 143 14.57 -9.32 16.62
N ASN A 144 13.61 -9.09 17.51
CA ASN A 144 13.15 -10.04 18.51
C ASN A 144 11.62 -10.26 18.38
N ASP A 145 11.05 -11.07 19.26
CA ASP A 145 9.62 -11.42 19.24
C ASP A 145 8.72 -10.20 19.42
N GLU A 146 9.13 -9.19 20.19
CA GLU A 146 8.38 -7.96 20.41
C GLU A 146 8.28 -7.12 19.14
N HIS A 147 9.37 -7.04 18.36
CA HIS A 147 9.34 -6.37 17.06
C HIS A 147 8.33 -7.03 16.11
N TRP A 148 8.37 -8.36 16.04
CA TRP A 148 7.46 -9.13 15.19
C TRP A 148 6.00 -8.98 15.62
N GLU A 149 5.74 -8.96 16.93
CA GLU A 149 4.39 -8.76 17.46
C GLU A 149 3.85 -7.38 17.06
N ILE A 150 4.67 -6.33 17.19
CA ILE A 150 4.28 -4.97 16.79
C ILE A 150 4.09 -4.86 15.28
N VAL A 151 5.00 -5.41 14.48
CA VAL A 151 4.88 -5.40 13.00
C VAL A 151 3.58 -6.08 12.56
N ARG A 152 3.24 -7.23 13.12
CA ARG A 152 1.98 -7.93 12.81
C ARG A 152 0.77 -7.12 13.27
N PHE A 153 0.79 -6.60 14.49
CA PHE A 153 -0.29 -5.74 14.99
C PHE A 153 -0.55 -4.55 14.07
N LEU A 154 0.49 -3.85 13.61
CA LEU A 154 0.34 -2.69 12.72
C LEU A 154 -0.30 -3.07 11.39
N ARG A 155 0.08 -4.23 10.83
CA ARG A 155 -0.54 -4.76 9.60
C ARG A 155 -1.98 -5.15 9.82
N ASP A 156 -2.26 -5.95 10.86
CA ASP A 156 -3.61 -6.40 11.19
C ASP A 156 -4.54 -5.21 11.45
N TYR A 157 -4.03 -4.19 12.16
CA TYR A 157 -4.78 -2.97 12.40
C TYR A 157 -5.13 -2.25 11.10
N TYR A 158 -4.14 -2.11 10.20
CA TYR A 158 -4.36 -1.50 8.90
C TYR A 158 -5.35 -2.30 8.04
N GLU A 159 -5.24 -3.62 8.03
CA GLU A 159 -6.16 -4.50 7.31
C GLU A 159 -7.60 -4.42 7.84
N GLN A 160 -7.77 -4.26 9.15
CA GLN A 160 -9.08 -4.17 9.77
C GLN A 160 -9.73 -2.78 9.65
N HIS A 161 -8.94 -1.72 9.71
CA HIS A 161 -9.46 -0.36 9.82
C HIS A 161 -9.26 0.49 8.56
N GLY A 162 -8.40 0.08 7.63
CA GLY A 162 -8.04 0.85 6.44
C GLY A 162 -7.23 2.12 6.71
N VAL A 163 -6.75 2.26 7.95
CA VAL A 163 -5.90 3.36 8.41
C VAL A 163 -4.81 2.83 9.33
N GLN A 164 -3.68 3.52 9.38
CA GLN A 164 -2.59 3.17 10.29
C GLN A 164 -2.97 3.45 11.74
N ALA A 165 -2.49 2.58 12.65
CA ALA A 165 -2.62 2.79 14.07
C ALA A 165 -1.87 4.05 14.50
N ASN A 166 -2.53 4.95 15.20
CA ASN A 166 -1.85 6.08 15.80
C ASN A 166 -1.13 5.65 17.09
N VAL A 167 -0.22 6.49 17.57
CA VAL A 167 0.61 6.16 18.75
C VAL A 167 -0.22 5.84 20.00
N ARG A 168 -1.39 6.46 20.16
CA ARG A 168 -2.29 6.21 21.31
C ARG A 168 -2.91 4.83 21.23
N ASP A 169 -3.31 4.39 20.04
CA ASP A 169 -3.88 3.07 19.83
C ASP A 169 -2.83 1.99 20.07
N ILE A 170 -1.60 2.18 19.61
CA ILE A 170 -0.48 1.29 19.86
C ILE A 170 -0.21 1.17 21.37
N ILE A 171 -0.06 2.30 22.07
CA ILE A 171 0.16 2.33 23.52
C ILE A 171 -1.00 1.66 24.27
N LYS A 172 -2.25 1.96 23.89
CA LYS A 172 -3.44 1.38 24.52
C LYS A 172 -3.45 -0.14 24.38
N HIS A 173 -3.14 -0.66 23.19
CA HIS A 173 -3.07 -2.08 22.93
C HIS A 173 -1.99 -2.75 23.80
N TYR A 174 -0.75 -2.25 23.76
CA TYR A 174 0.37 -2.87 24.45
C TYR A 174 0.37 -2.64 25.97
N ARG A 175 -0.30 -1.59 26.46
CA ARG A 175 -0.55 -1.43 27.89
C ARG A 175 -1.41 -2.56 28.45
N VAL A 176 -2.35 -3.06 27.66
CA VAL A 176 -3.18 -4.22 28.04
C VAL A 176 -2.41 -5.53 27.85
N ALA A 177 -1.72 -5.69 26.74
CA ALA A 177 -1.02 -6.93 26.40
C ALA A 177 0.25 -7.16 27.23
N TRP A 178 1.06 -6.13 27.41
CA TRP A 178 2.39 -6.21 28.07
C TRP A 178 2.47 -5.52 29.43
N GLY A 179 1.40 -4.84 29.85
CA GLY A 179 1.36 -4.04 31.06
C GLY A 179 1.92 -2.62 30.88
N PRO A 180 1.75 -1.75 31.91
CA PRO A 180 2.09 -0.33 31.80
C PRO A 180 3.61 -0.05 31.72
N GLU A 181 4.43 -0.95 32.20
CA GLU A 181 5.90 -0.85 32.19
C GLU A 181 6.47 -0.94 30.76
N ARG A 182 5.84 -1.71 29.90
CA ARG A 182 6.26 -1.97 28.52
C ARG A 182 5.31 -1.35 27.48
N GLY A 183 4.03 -1.23 27.78
CA GLY A 183 3.03 -0.57 26.96
C GLY A 183 3.01 0.94 27.13
N ASN A 184 4.16 1.60 26.94
CA ASN A 184 4.30 3.05 27.01
C ASN A 184 5.19 3.60 25.89
N ASN A 185 5.12 4.91 25.67
CA ASN A 185 5.82 5.54 24.55
C ASN A 185 7.35 5.38 24.64
N HIS A 186 7.91 5.46 25.84
CA HIS A 186 9.36 5.36 26.04
C HIS A 186 9.87 3.98 25.61
N TYR A 187 9.28 2.92 26.17
CA TYR A 187 9.65 1.54 25.85
C TYR A 187 9.50 1.21 24.38
N LEU A 188 8.39 1.65 23.75
CA LEU A 188 8.14 1.43 22.33
C LEU A 188 9.16 2.17 21.43
N HIS A 189 9.67 3.32 21.87
CA HIS A 189 10.76 4.00 21.18
C HIS A 189 12.12 3.37 21.43
N ASP A 190 12.34 2.72 22.57
CA ASP A 190 13.56 1.94 22.83
C ASP A 190 13.63 0.71 21.91
N ILE A 191 12.47 0.03 21.69
CA ILE A 191 12.37 -1.08 20.74
C ILE A 191 12.60 -0.58 19.29
N PHE A 192 12.02 0.55 18.90
CA PHE A 192 12.14 1.13 17.57
C PHE A 192 12.87 2.48 17.61
N PRO A 193 14.21 2.48 17.70
CA PRO A 193 14.98 3.70 17.96
C PRO A 193 14.96 4.72 16.80
N ARG A 194 14.55 4.30 15.60
CA ARG A 194 14.49 5.17 14.42
C ARG A 194 13.08 5.75 14.19
N GLY A 195 12.53 6.42 15.20
CA GLY A 195 11.25 7.14 15.12
C GLY A 195 10.05 6.39 15.67
N GLY A 196 10.31 5.38 16.51
CA GLY A 196 9.26 4.65 17.24
C GLY A 196 8.45 3.69 16.36
N PRO A 197 7.43 3.07 16.95
CA PRO A 197 6.60 2.10 16.25
C PRO A 197 5.80 2.72 15.11
N GLN A 198 5.48 4.01 15.19
CA GLN A 198 4.70 4.69 14.17
C GLN A 198 5.51 5.00 12.90
N LYS A 199 6.82 5.20 13.02
CA LYS A 199 7.72 5.43 11.88
C LYS A 199 8.45 4.15 11.46
N GLN A 200 9.34 3.65 12.29
CA GLN A 200 10.14 2.46 12.01
C GLN A 200 9.27 1.19 11.96
N GLY A 201 8.31 1.06 12.89
CA GLY A 201 7.37 -0.06 12.90
C GLY A 201 6.51 -0.10 11.64
N ASN A 202 5.91 1.01 11.21
CA ASN A 202 5.13 1.07 9.98
C ASN A 202 5.96 0.78 8.73
N ARG A 203 7.21 1.24 8.68
CA ARG A 203 8.12 0.93 7.58
C ARG A 203 8.39 -0.57 7.47
N LEU A 204 8.74 -1.21 8.59
CA LEU A 204 8.92 -2.67 8.65
C LEU A 204 7.62 -3.42 8.39
N ALA A 205 6.48 -2.88 8.81
CA ALA A 205 5.17 -3.43 8.49
C ALA A 205 4.78 -3.27 7.01
N GLY A 206 5.59 -2.60 6.19
CA GLY A 206 5.33 -2.34 4.78
C GLY A 206 4.10 -1.47 4.56
N LEU A 207 3.85 -0.54 5.46
CA LEU A 207 2.76 0.43 5.37
C LEU A 207 3.25 1.75 4.78
N LEU A 208 2.32 2.58 4.35
CA LEU A 208 2.63 3.91 3.81
C LEU A 208 3.28 4.81 4.87
N ARG A 209 4.02 5.82 4.40
CA ARG A 209 4.51 6.88 5.26
C ARG A 209 3.33 7.66 5.87
N VAL A 210 3.42 8.00 7.15
CA VAL A 210 2.39 8.81 7.81
C VAL A 210 2.47 10.25 7.29
N LYS A 211 1.34 10.86 6.93
CA LYS A 211 1.27 12.27 6.49
C LYS A 211 1.80 13.20 7.58
N GLY A 212 2.74 14.09 7.23
CA GLY A 212 3.30 15.11 8.13
C GLY A 212 4.68 14.81 8.69
N GLU A 213 5.28 13.69 8.34
CA GLU A 213 6.68 13.40 8.64
C GLU A 213 7.57 13.88 7.48
N HIS A 214 8.11 15.08 7.62
CA HIS A 214 9.16 15.63 6.75
C HIS A 214 10.48 15.64 7.50
#